data_4a2b713ec5931d903d57263215d5e142
#
_entry.id   4a2b713ec5931d903d57263215d5e142
#
_cell.length_a   1.000
_cell.length_b   1.000
_cell.length_c   1.000
_cell.angle_alpha   90.00
_cell.angle_beta   90.00
_cell.angle_gamma   90.00
#
_symmetry.space_group_name_H-M   'P 1'
#
loop_
_entity.id
_entity.type
_entity.pdbx_description
1 polymer ?
#
loop_
_entity_poly.entity_id
_entity_poly.type
_entity_poly.pdbx_seq_one_letter_code
_entity_poly.pdbx_strand_id
1 'polypeptide(L)'
;MTDPAGLWHRLADSRVLLDGFHALKHAVRFGAEVTVAVTTDREATLALADELAPDVRPALDALLTEVPEPVYASLVPRPHPTAVAALAVRPSRAAHLERLARTERTAPVVVLDQPRNLGNAGAVIRLAAGFGATGVVTTGTLDPWHPTVVRAGAGLHFATAVERVTVGELPPGLLFALDPEGDDIRGTKLPDDAVLAFGSERSGLSADLRARADHLLSLPMRPQVSSYNLATSVAMTLYHWSLDGGV
;
A
#
# COMPACT_ATOMS: atom_id res chain seq x y z
N MET A 1 -3.20 -7.87 -34.38
CA MET A 1 -3.51 -8.13 -32.94
C MET A 1 -2.19 -8.27 -32.20
N THR A 2 -1.98 -7.50 -31.17
CA THR A 2 -0.78 -7.57 -30.34
C THR A 2 -0.85 -8.87 -29.52
N ASP A 3 0.19 -9.70 -29.55
CA ASP A 3 0.28 -10.90 -28.73
C ASP A 3 0.41 -10.49 -27.24
N PRO A 4 -0.63 -10.67 -26.40
CA PRO A 4 -0.61 -10.23 -25.01
C PRO A 4 0.38 -11.05 -24.17
N ALA A 5 0.59 -12.32 -24.49
CA ALA A 5 1.53 -13.17 -23.76
C ALA A 5 2.96 -12.78 -24.05
N GLY A 6 3.30 -12.56 -25.31
CA GLY A 6 4.63 -12.07 -25.71
C GLY A 6 4.91 -10.67 -25.12
N LEU A 7 3.93 -9.79 -25.06
CA LEU A 7 4.07 -8.48 -24.40
C LEU A 7 4.30 -8.64 -22.90
N TRP A 8 3.53 -9.51 -22.25
CA TRP A 8 3.66 -9.81 -20.81
C TRP A 8 5.08 -10.26 -20.46
N HIS A 9 5.61 -11.29 -21.16
CA HIS A 9 6.94 -11.80 -20.88
C HIS A 9 8.06 -10.76 -21.04
N ARG A 10 7.91 -9.83 -21.97
CA ARG A 10 8.88 -8.73 -22.15
C ARG A 10 8.83 -7.71 -21.01
N LEU A 11 7.72 -7.56 -20.34
CA LEU A 11 7.49 -6.47 -19.39
C LEU A 11 7.44 -6.93 -17.93
N ALA A 12 7.22 -8.20 -17.63
CA ALA A 12 6.96 -8.73 -16.30
C ALA A 12 7.99 -8.29 -15.25
N ASP A 13 9.29 -8.32 -15.59
CA ASP A 13 10.37 -7.98 -14.66
C ASP A 13 10.47 -6.46 -14.38
N SER A 14 9.85 -5.63 -15.21
CA SER A 14 9.96 -4.16 -15.14
C SER A 14 8.66 -3.46 -14.77
N ARG A 15 7.60 -4.21 -14.50
CA ARG A 15 6.26 -3.70 -14.21
C ARG A 15 5.72 -4.24 -12.89
N VAL A 16 4.73 -3.56 -12.37
CA VAL A 16 3.99 -3.99 -11.17
C VAL A 16 2.94 -5.01 -11.58
N LEU A 17 3.00 -6.18 -10.98
CA LEU A 17 1.96 -7.20 -11.13
C LEU A 17 0.72 -6.84 -10.31
N LEU A 18 -0.39 -6.67 -11.00
CA LEU A 18 -1.73 -6.51 -10.43
C LEU A 18 -2.44 -7.86 -10.54
N ASP A 19 -2.45 -8.64 -9.46
CA ASP A 19 -3.04 -9.96 -9.43
C ASP A 19 -4.42 -9.93 -8.76
N GLY A 20 -5.45 -10.18 -9.53
CA GLY A 20 -6.85 -10.19 -9.14
C GLY A 20 -7.61 -8.88 -9.43
N PHE A 21 -8.93 -9.02 -9.50
CA PHE A 21 -9.86 -7.93 -9.87
C PHE A 21 -9.71 -6.69 -9.00
N HIS A 22 -9.60 -6.85 -7.69
CA HIS A 22 -9.46 -5.70 -6.78
C HIS A 22 -8.18 -4.92 -7.00
N ALA A 23 -7.06 -5.59 -7.31
CA ALA A 23 -5.80 -4.90 -7.60
C ALA A 23 -5.90 -4.10 -8.89
N LEU A 24 -6.48 -4.68 -9.95
CA LEU A 24 -6.65 -4.02 -11.23
C LEU A 24 -7.63 -2.83 -11.13
N LYS A 25 -8.82 -3.02 -10.54
CA LYS A 25 -9.81 -1.93 -10.45
C LYS A 25 -9.30 -0.72 -9.68
N HIS A 26 -8.59 -0.93 -8.56
CA HIS A 26 -8.04 0.19 -7.81
C HIS A 26 -6.90 0.88 -8.56
N ALA A 27 -5.99 0.11 -9.16
CA ALA A 27 -4.94 0.71 -9.97
C ALA A 27 -5.52 1.60 -11.09
N VAL A 28 -6.52 1.11 -11.83
CA VAL A 28 -7.20 1.89 -12.87
C VAL A 28 -7.90 3.12 -12.29
N ARG A 29 -8.63 2.97 -11.17
CA ARG A 29 -9.33 4.07 -10.51
C ARG A 29 -8.40 5.21 -10.09
N PHE A 30 -7.20 4.88 -9.66
CA PHE A 30 -6.20 5.84 -9.22
C PHE A 30 -5.16 6.19 -10.30
N GLY A 31 -5.50 5.97 -11.59
CA GLY A 31 -4.76 6.48 -12.72
C GLY A 31 -3.48 5.73 -13.06
N ALA A 32 -3.37 4.46 -12.68
CA ALA A 32 -2.25 3.64 -13.10
C ALA A 32 -2.19 3.48 -14.62
N GLU A 33 -1.00 3.61 -15.19
CA GLU A 33 -0.74 3.24 -16.58
C GLU A 33 -0.64 1.71 -16.67
N VAL A 34 -1.76 1.07 -17.08
CA VAL A 34 -1.83 -0.38 -17.29
C VAL A 34 -1.36 -0.70 -18.70
N THR A 35 -0.28 -1.47 -18.81
CA THR A 35 0.35 -1.80 -20.09
C THR A 35 -0.30 -3.01 -20.78
N VAL A 36 -0.72 -4.00 -19.99
CA VAL A 36 -1.40 -5.21 -20.46
C VAL A 36 -2.28 -5.76 -19.36
N ALA A 37 -3.50 -6.16 -19.69
CA ALA A 37 -4.43 -6.83 -18.77
C ALA A 37 -5.03 -8.06 -19.46
N VAL A 38 -5.01 -9.19 -18.74
CA VAL A 38 -5.47 -10.48 -19.25
C VAL A 38 -6.48 -11.12 -18.29
N THR A 39 -7.41 -11.86 -18.83
CA THR A 39 -8.38 -12.65 -18.08
C THR A 39 -8.67 -13.95 -18.82
N THR A 40 -9.15 -14.97 -18.12
CA THR A 40 -9.66 -16.20 -18.74
C THR A 40 -11.15 -16.12 -19.11
N ASP A 41 -11.86 -15.14 -18.54
CA ASP A 41 -13.28 -14.91 -18.77
C ASP A 41 -13.56 -13.39 -18.70
N ARG A 42 -13.66 -12.77 -19.89
CA ARG A 42 -13.88 -11.33 -20.00
C ARG A 42 -15.28 -10.94 -19.54
N GLU A 43 -16.28 -11.74 -19.87
CA GLU A 43 -17.67 -11.46 -19.52
C GLU A 43 -17.86 -11.50 -17.98
N ALA A 44 -17.38 -12.54 -17.32
CA ALA A 44 -17.40 -12.62 -15.85
C ALA A 44 -16.62 -11.48 -15.19
N THR A 45 -15.46 -11.09 -15.75
CA THR A 45 -14.67 -9.98 -15.19
C THR A 45 -15.41 -8.64 -15.34
N LEU A 46 -16.09 -8.41 -16.45
CA LEU A 46 -16.89 -7.19 -16.66
C LEU A 46 -18.16 -7.17 -15.81
N ALA A 47 -18.79 -8.33 -15.57
CA ALA A 47 -19.91 -8.44 -14.62
C ALA A 47 -19.49 -8.05 -13.21
N LEU A 48 -18.29 -8.49 -12.76
CA LEU A 48 -17.71 -8.01 -11.49
C LEU A 48 -17.47 -6.49 -11.49
N ALA A 49 -17.10 -5.91 -12.65
CA ALA A 49 -16.92 -4.47 -12.76
C ALA A 49 -18.26 -3.72 -12.67
N ASP A 50 -19.32 -4.23 -13.28
CA ASP A 50 -20.66 -3.64 -13.18
C ASP A 50 -21.16 -3.64 -11.73
N GLU A 51 -20.86 -4.68 -10.95
CA GLU A 51 -21.27 -4.81 -9.55
C GLU A 51 -20.39 -3.96 -8.59
N LEU A 52 -19.06 -4.06 -8.71
CA LEU A 52 -18.13 -3.60 -7.68
C LEU A 52 -17.36 -2.33 -8.05
N ALA A 53 -17.38 -1.91 -9.31
CA ALA A 53 -16.59 -0.78 -9.81
C ALA A 53 -17.15 -0.20 -11.11
N PRO A 54 -18.44 0.19 -11.17
CA PRO A 54 -19.09 0.69 -12.39
C PRO A 54 -18.41 1.94 -12.95
N ASP A 55 -17.77 2.72 -12.10
CA ASP A 55 -16.99 3.92 -12.44
C ASP A 55 -15.80 3.65 -13.36
N VAL A 56 -15.13 2.51 -13.23
CA VAL A 56 -13.97 2.12 -14.05
C VAL A 56 -14.30 1.04 -15.10
N ARG A 57 -15.53 0.58 -15.15
CA ARG A 57 -15.96 -0.48 -16.09
C ARG A 57 -15.62 -0.19 -17.54
N PRO A 58 -15.84 1.03 -18.10
CA PRO A 58 -15.46 1.33 -19.47
C PRO A 58 -13.95 1.23 -19.74
N ALA A 59 -13.13 1.65 -18.76
CA ALA A 59 -11.68 1.54 -18.86
C ALA A 59 -11.23 0.08 -18.82
N LEU A 60 -11.83 -0.74 -17.94
CA LEU A 60 -11.53 -2.17 -17.87
C LEU A 60 -11.94 -2.90 -19.16
N ASP A 61 -13.08 -2.53 -19.75
CA ASP A 61 -13.54 -3.09 -21.02
C ASP A 61 -12.54 -2.84 -22.17
N ALA A 62 -11.95 -1.66 -22.21
CA ALA A 62 -10.94 -1.30 -23.21
C ALA A 62 -9.58 -1.99 -22.99
N LEU A 63 -9.23 -2.33 -21.73
CA LEU A 63 -7.94 -2.88 -21.36
C LEU A 63 -7.88 -4.42 -21.44
N LEU A 64 -8.99 -5.10 -21.09
CA LEU A 64 -9.00 -6.54 -20.91
C LEU A 64 -8.90 -7.31 -22.22
N THR A 65 -7.94 -8.22 -22.28
CA THR A 65 -7.80 -9.21 -23.34
C THR A 65 -8.05 -10.61 -22.75
N GLU A 66 -8.99 -11.35 -23.36
CA GLU A 66 -9.22 -12.73 -22.98
C GLU A 66 -8.14 -13.64 -23.55
N VAL A 67 -7.64 -14.55 -22.72
CA VAL A 67 -6.62 -15.55 -23.09
C VAL A 67 -7.05 -16.93 -22.58
N PRO A 68 -6.64 -18.02 -23.25
CA PRO A 68 -6.90 -19.38 -22.75
C PRO A 68 -6.28 -19.61 -21.38
N GLU A 69 -6.96 -20.42 -20.53
CA GLU A 69 -6.49 -20.74 -19.17
C GLU A 69 -5.01 -21.23 -19.10
N PRO A 70 -4.53 -22.12 -20.01
CA PRO A 70 -3.12 -22.51 -19.99
C PRO A 70 -2.14 -21.35 -20.25
N VAL A 71 -2.55 -20.39 -21.07
CA VAL A 71 -1.75 -19.18 -21.31
C VAL A 71 -1.74 -18.32 -20.03
N TYR A 72 -2.91 -18.05 -19.44
CA TYR A 72 -3.02 -17.29 -18.19
C TYR A 72 -2.17 -17.91 -17.07
N ALA A 73 -2.25 -19.23 -16.87
CA ALA A 73 -1.48 -19.96 -15.86
C ALA A 73 0.05 -19.86 -16.08
N SER A 74 0.48 -19.70 -17.32
CA SER A 74 1.92 -19.49 -17.63
C SER A 74 2.41 -18.06 -17.31
N LEU A 75 1.49 -17.09 -17.26
CA LEU A 75 1.81 -15.69 -17.01
C LEU A 75 1.79 -15.33 -15.52
N VAL A 76 0.93 -15.98 -14.73
CA VAL A 76 0.69 -15.65 -13.33
C VAL A 76 1.04 -16.84 -12.44
N PRO A 77 2.14 -16.79 -11.67
CA PRO A 77 2.64 -17.95 -10.90
C PRO A 77 1.66 -18.46 -9.83
N ARG A 78 0.80 -17.58 -9.31
CA ARG A 78 -0.21 -17.90 -8.29
C ARG A 78 -1.51 -17.19 -8.61
N PRO A 79 -2.31 -17.72 -9.56
CA PRO A 79 -3.53 -17.07 -10.02
C PRO A 79 -4.50 -16.72 -8.89
N HIS A 80 -5.05 -15.51 -8.94
CA HIS A 80 -6.16 -15.13 -8.08
C HIS A 80 -7.45 -15.83 -8.56
N PRO A 81 -8.39 -16.21 -7.65
CA PRO A 81 -9.65 -16.84 -8.04
C PRO A 81 -10.51 -16.07 -9.07
N THR A 82 -10.35 -14.77 -9.17
CA THR A 82 -11.03 -13.95 -10.19
C THR A 82 -10.42 -14.05 -11.59
N ALA A 83 -9.34 -14.83 -11.75
CA ALA A 83 -8.66 -15.12 -13.02
C ALA A 83 -8.43 -13.88 -13.91
N VAL A 84 -8.08 -12.74 -13.30
CA VAL A 84 -7.69 -11.52 -13.99
C VAL A 84 -6.37 -11.00 -13.42
N ALA A 85 -5.47 -10.59 -14.30
CA ALA A 85 -4.18 -9.99 -13.92
C ALA A 85 -3.76 -8.92 -14.93
N ALA A 86 -2.91 -8.00 -14.47
CA ALA A 86 -2.38 -6.96 -15.33
C ALA A 86 -0.96 -6.56 -14.92
N LEU A 87 -0.26 -5.91 -15.84
CA LEU A 87 1.01 -5.27 -15.59
C LEU A 87 0.86 -3.76 -15.75
N ALA A 88 1.29 -3.01 -14.73
CA ALA A 88 1.24 -1.55 -14.72
C ALA A 88 2.62 -0.93 -14.54
N VAL A 89 2.78 0.29 -15.02
CA VAL A 89 3.99 1.08 -14.79
C VAL A 89 4.07 1.47 -13.32
N ARG A 90 5.20 1.21 -12.67
CA ARG A 90 5.44 1.70 -11.31
C ARG A 90 5.57 3.22 -11.35
N PRO A 91 4.87 3.97 -10.50
CA PRO A 91 5.06 5.41 -10.37
C PRO A 91 6.52 5.75 -10.09
N SER A 92 6.97 6.90 -10.59
CA SER A 92 8.36 7.28 -10.41
C SER A 92 8.69 7.55 -8.94
N ARG A 93 9.84 7.05 -8.49
CA ARG A 93 10.36 7.32 -7.13
C ARG A 93 10.46 8.84 -6.87
N ALA A 94 10.90 9.60 -7.87
CA ALA A 94 11.04 11.05 -7.74
C ALA A 94 9.71 11.73 -7.43
N ALA A 95 8.63 11.38 -8.13
CA ALA A 95 7.30 11.94 -7.89
C ALA A 95 6.75 11.55 -6.49
N HIS A 96 6.99 10.31 -6.05
CA HIS A 96 6.61 9.90 -4.70
C HIS A 96 7.40 10.66 -3.62
N LEU A 97 8.72 10.78 -3.76
CA LEU A 97 9.54 11.51 -2.81
C LEU A 97 9.17 13.00 -2.77
N GLU A 98 8.89 13.62 -3.91
CA GLU A 98 8.40 15.01 -3.98
C GLU A 98 7.09 15.18 -3.19
N ARG A 99 6.13 14.26 -3.38
CA ARG A 99 4.86 14.28 -2.63
C ARG A 99 5.08 14.10 -1.13
N LEU A 100 5.95 13.17 -0.72
CA LEU A 100 6.27 12.90 0.68
C LEU A 100 7.03 14.06 1.34
N ALA A 101 7.88 14.77 0.59
CA ALA A 101 8.73 15.85 1.11
C ALA A 101 7.99 17.18 1.32
N ARG A 102 6.70 17.29 0.96
CA ARG A 102 5.92 18.51 1.20
C ARG A 102 5.83 18.79 2.70
N THR A 103 6.05 20.04 3.08
CA THR A 103 5.95 20.49 4.47
C THR A 103 4.51 20.76 4.90
N GLU A 104 3.67 21.18 3.96
CA GLU A 104 2.25 21.42 4.20
C GLU A 104 1.44 20.22 3.67
N ARG A 105 1.37 19.17 4.47
CA ARG A 105 0.53 18.01 4.18
C ARG A 105 -0.80 18.12 4.89
N THR A 106 -1.85 17.61 4.25
CA THR A 106 -3.21 17.53 4.79
C THR A 106 -3.52 16.16 5.39
N ALA A 107 -2.52 15.26 5.42
CA ALA A 107 -2.64 13.93 5.98
C ALA A 107 -1.25 13.35 6.31
N PRO A 108 -1.14 12.50 7.33
CA PRO A 108 0.13 11.99 7.81
C PRO A 108 0.82 11.06 6.82
N VAL A 109 2.11 10.82 7.06
CA VAL A 109 2.89 9.75 6.43
C VAL A 109 3.06 8.61 7.42
N VAL A 110 2.80 7.38 6.99
CA VAL A 110 3.03 6.16 7.77
C VAL A 110 4.41 5.62 7.48
N VAL A 111 5.20 5.35 8.51
CA VAL A 111 6.53 4.73 8.43
C VAL A 111 6.47 3.33 9.04
N LEU A 112 6.83 2.33 8.26
CA LEU A 112 7.03 0.97 8.72
C LEU A 112 8.52 0.72 8.91
N ASP A 113 8.96 0.64 10.14
CA ASP A 113 10.38 0.44 10.45
C ASP A 113 10.75 -1.04 10.38
N GLN A 114 11.56 -1.36 9.37
CA GLN A 114 12.06 -2.71 9.09
C GLN A 114 10.97 -3.79 9.10
N PRO A 115 9.82 -3.59 8.42
CA PRO A 115 8.75 -4.57 8.39
C PRO A 115 9.25 -5.88 7.76
N ARG A 116 8.71 -7.03 8.23
CA ARG A 116 9.11 -8.35 7.71
C ARG A 116 7.98 -9.11 7.06
N ASN A 117 6.74 -8.82 7.46
CA ASN A 117 5.57 -9.49 6.93
C ASN A 117 5.00 -8.73 5.73
N LEU A 118 5.11 -9.33 4.54
CA LEU A 118 4.60 -8.74 3.29
C LEU A 118 3.08 -8.50 3.32
N GLY A 119 2.33 -9.37 3.99
CA GLY A 119 0.89 -9.23 4.14
C GLY A 119 0.51 -8.03 5.01
N ASN A 120 1.21 -7.84 6.14
CA ASN A 120 1.01 -6.67 7.00
C ASN A 120 1.36 -5.37 6.27
N ALA A 121 2.49 -5.34 5.54
CA ALA A 121 2.87 -4.16 4.76
C ALA A 121 1.79 -3.78 3.73
N GLY A 122 1.25 -4.77 3.00
CA GLY A 122 0.15 -4.54 2.07
C GLY A 122 -1.14 -4.07 2.76
N ALA A 123 -1.50 -4.68 3.89
CA ALA A 123 -2.65 -4.26 4.68
C ALA A 123 -2.52 -2.81 5.17
N VAL A 124 -1.31 -2.40 5.60
CA VAL A 124 -1.03 -1.01 6.00
C VAL A 124 -1.18 -0.05 4.83
N ILE A 125 -0.65 -0.38 3.64
CA ILE A 125 -0.83 0.47 2.45
C ILE A 125 -2.32 0.62 2.11
N ARG A 126 -3.08 -0.45 2.25
CA ARG A 126 -4.54 -0.41 2.04
C ARG A 126 -5.25 0.49 3.05
N LEU A 127 -4.89 0.41 4.33
CA LEU A 127 -5.41 1.27 5.39
C LEU A 127 -5.05 2.74 5.15
N ALA A 128 -3.77 3.01 4.90
CA ALA A 128 -3.27 4.36 4.65
C ALA A 128 -3.99 5.02 3.46
N ALA A 129 -4.16 4.29 2.36
CA ALA A 129 -4.93 4.77 1.21
C ALA A 129 -6.40 5.04 1.57
N GLY A 130 -7.03 4.17 2.39
CA GLY A 130 -8.41 4.31 2.85
C GLY A 130 -8.63 5.54 3.74
N PHE A 131 -7.64 5.90 4.55
CA PHE A 131 -7.64 7.12 5.37
C PHE A 131 -7.11 8.37 4.63
N GLY A 132 -6.76 8.26 3.36
CA GLY A 132 -6.21 9.39 2.59
C GLY A 132 -4.81 9.83 3.02
N ALA A 133 -4.06 8.99 3.75
CA ALA A 133 -2.68 9.30 4.15
C ALA A 133 -1.81 9.70 2.95
N THR A 134 -0.92 10.66 3.16
CA THR A 134 -0.02 11.19 2.11
C THR A 134 0.86 10.09 1.51
N GLY A 135 1.30 9.14 2.35
CA GLY A 135 2.08 8.00 1.87
C GLY A 135 2.40 6.97 2.94
N VAL A 136 3.00 5.89 2.47
CA VAL A 136 3.60 4.84 3.31
C VAL A 136 5.04 4.67 2.89
N VAL A 137 5.97 4.76 3.83
CA VAL A 137 7.38 4.45 3.60
C VAL A 137 7.83 3.26 4.43
N THR A 138 8.70 2.45 3.88
CA THR A 138 9.33 1.34 4.60
C THR A 138 10.81 1.61 4.77
N THR A 139 11.39 1.27 5.93
CA THR A 139 12.84 1.18 6.09
C THR A 139 13.30 -0.28 5.97
N GLY A 140 14.60 -0.52 5.90
CA GLY A 140 15.16 -1.87 5.82
C GLY A 140 15.08 -2.48 4.42
N THR A 141 14.89 -3.81 4.35
CA THR A 141 15.07 -4.58 3.12
C THR A 141 13.78 -4.92 2.36
N LEU A 142 12.61 -4.81 3.02
CA LEU A 142 11.34 -5.14 2.39
C LEU A 142 11.06 -4.18 1.23
N ASP A 143 10.81 -4.72 0.04
CA ASP A 143 10.30 -3.94 -1.09
C ASP A 143 8.77 -3.76 -0.95
N PRO A 144 8.27 -2.53 -0.76
CA PRO A 144 6.83 -2.29 -0.64
C PRO A 144 6.07 -2.54 -1.96
N TRP A 145 6.77 -2.68 -3.10
CA TRP A 145 6.20 -3.02 -4.40
C TRP A 145 6.31 -4.52 -4.74
N HIS A 146 6.76 -5.35 -3.79
CA HIS A 146 6.76 -6.80 -3.98
C HIS A 146 5.35 -7.31 -4.35
N PRO A 147 5.17 -8.24 -5.30
CA PRO A 147 3.84 -8.69 -5.76
C PRO A 147 2.89 -9.11 -4.63
N THR A 148 3.41 -9.78 -3.58
CA THR A 148 2.61 -10.15 -2.41
C THR A 148 2.10 -8.93 -1.63
N VAL A 149 2.89 -7.86 -1.54
CA VAL A 149 2.48 -6.60 -0.89
C VAL A 149 1.41 -5.90 -1.73
N VAL A 150 1.60 -5.82 -3.04
CA VAL A 150 0.64 -5.23 -3.98
C VAL A 150 -0.70 -5.97 -3.93
N ARG A 151 -0.67 -7.31 -3.92
CA ARG A 151 -1.86 -8.15 -3.79
C ARG A 151 -2.57 -7.93 -2.45
N ALA A 152 -1.85 -7.93 -1.32
CA ALA A 152 -2.40 -7.68 0.01
C ALA A 152 -2.97 -6.26 0.16
N GLY A 153 -2.34 -5.28 -0.49
CA GLY A 153 -2.80 -3.90 -0.58
C GLY A 153 -3.89 -3.67 -1.61
N ALA A 154 -4.35 -4.73 -2.32
CA ALA A 154 -5.38 -4.67 -3.35
C ALA A 154 -5.11 -3.59 -4.42
N GLY A 155 -3.85 -3.33 -4.76
CA GLY A 155 -3.46 -2.33 -5.76
C GLY A 155 -3.60 -0.87 -5.32
N LEU A 156 -3.92 -0.59 -4.06
CA LEU A 156 -4.06 0.77 -3.53
C LEU A 156 -2.73 1.54 -3.40
N HIS A 157 -1.63 0.92 -3.82
CA HIS A 157 -0.33 1.56 -4.01
C HIS A 157 -0.37 2.76 -4.97
N PHE A 158 -1.36 2.80 -5.88
CA PHE A 158 -1.55 3.90 -6.81
C PHE A 158 -2.37 5.05 -6.23
N ALA A 159 -3.02 4.85 -5.08
CA ALA A 159 -3.80 5.88 -4.40
C ALA A 159 -2.96 6.78 -3.49
N THR A 160 -1.80 6.33 -3.05
CA THR A 160 -0.93 7.02 -2.09
C THR A 160 0.55 6.87 -2.49
N ALA A 161 1.44 7.71 -1.97
CA ALA A 161 2.87 7.54 -2.24
C ALA A 161 3.45 6.35 -1.47
N VAL A 162 4.14 5.43 -2.15
CA VAL A 162 4.71 4.23 -1.52
C VAL A 162 6.17 4.09 -1.91
N GLU A 163 7.09 4.22 -0.93
CA GLU A 163 8.52 4.11 -1.19
C GLU A 163 9.29 3.42 -0.07
N ARG A 164 10.46 2.90 -0.44
CA ARG A 164 11.48 2.47 0.52
C ARG A 164 12.52 3.57 0.67
N VAL A 165 12.80 3.94 1.93
CA VAL A 165 13.73 5.01 2.30
C VAL A 165 14.65 4.55 3.44
N THR A 166 15.72 5.27 3.69
CA THR A 166 16.52 5.14 4.92
C THR A 166 15.91 6.01 6.03
N VAL A 167 16.29 5.77 7.28
CA VAL A 167 15.86 6.64 8.40
C VAL A 167 16.28 8.09 8.18
N GLY A 168 17.43 8.32 7.51
CA GLY A 168 17.91 9.68 7.15
C GLY A 168 17.06 10.40 6.11
N GLU A 169 16.31 9.67 5.28
CA GLU A 169 15.46 10.18 4.19
C GLU A 169 13.98 10.29 4.58
N LEU A 170 13.62 10.13 5.87
CA LEU A 170 12.24 10.28 6.30
C LEU A 170 11.68 11.66 5.97
N PRO A 171 10.39 11.76 5.60
CA PRO A 171 9.73 13.03 5.31
C PRO A 171 9.84 14.03 6.47
N PRO A 172 9.75 15.35 6.20
CA PRO A 172 9.68 16.35 7.24
C PRO A 172 8.38 16.24 8.05
N GLY A 173 8.36 16.78 9.26
CA GLY A 173 7.23 16.79 10.19
C GLY A 173 7.61 16.19 11.53
N LEU A 174 6.76 16.38 12.54
CA LEU A 174 6.96 15.76 13.85
C LEU A 174 6.81 14.23 13.76
N LEU A 175 7.80 13.53 14.31
CA LEU A 175 7.87 12.07 14.30
C LEU A 175 7.26 11.50 15.57
N PHE A 176 6.07 10.92 15.45
CA PHE A 176 5.39 10.17 16.49
C PHE A 176 5.64 8.68 16.29
N ALA A 177 6.39 8.06 17.18
CA ALA A 177 6.73 6.65 17.08
C ALA A 177 5.94 5.82 18.09
N LEU A 178 5.29 4.76 17.61
CA LEU A 178 4.47 3.86 18.44
C LEU A 178 5.37 2.87 19.18
N ASP A 179 5.40 3.00 20.50
CA ASP A 179 6.24 2.22 21.42
C ASP A 179 5.45 1.92 22.69
N PRO A 180 5.50 0.70 23.25
CA PRO A 180 4.79 0.37 24.49
C PRO A 180 5.17 1.21 25.70
N GLU A 181 6.37 1.81 25.69
CA GLU A 181 6.88 2.67 26.78
C GLU A 181 6.53 4.15 26.57
N GLY A 182 5.80 4.50 25.50
CA GLY A 182 5.38 5.87 25.22
C GLY A 182 4.18 6.34 26.02
N ASP A 183 3.86 7.62 25.87
CA ASP A 183 2.67 8.23 26.47
C ASP A 183 1.39 7.71 25.80
N ASP A 184 0.27 7.70 26.53
CA ASP A 184 -1.01 7.23 26.01
C ASP A 184 -1.46 8.12 24.83
N ILE A 185 -1.66 7.52 23.67
CA ILE A 185 -2.07 8.24 22.45
C ILE A 185 -3.34 9.07 22.62
N ARG A 186 -4.26 8.66 23.50
CA ARG A 186 -5.54 9.35 23.74
C ARG A 186 -5.36 10.78 24.27
N GLY A 187 -4.23 11.09 24.87
CA GLY A 187 -3.88 12.43 25.33
C GLY A 187 -3.19 13.31 24.29
N THR A 188 -2.93 12.80 23.08
CA THR A 188 -2.12 13.48 22.08
C THR A 188 -2.95 13.76 20.82
N LYS A 189 -2.97 15.01 20.40
CA LYS A 189 -3.48 15.39 19.07
C LYS A 189 -2.39 15.16 18.03
N LEU A 190 -2.72 14.43 16.97
CA LEU A 190 -1.82 14.18 15.85
C LEU A 190 -2.06 15.21 14.74
N PRO A 191 -1.05 16.02 14.36
CA PRO A 191 -1.22 16.99 13.27
C PRO A 191 -1.28 16.29 11.90
N ASP A 192 -1.84 16.98 10.90
CA ASP A 192 -2.01 16.46 9.54
C ASP A 192 -0.67 16.18 8.85
N ASP A 193 0.37 16.93 9.18
CA ASP A 193 1.71 16.74 8.65
C ASP A 193 2.58 15.76 9.48
N ALA A 194 1.99 15.05 10.44
CA ALA A 194 2.70 14.07 11.26
C ALA A 194 3.37 12.97 10.43
N VAL A 195 4.47 12.46 10.98
CA VAL A 195 5.14 11.22 10.55
C VAL A 195 4.87 10.17 11.61
N LEU A 196 4.08 9.14 11.30
CA LEU A 196 3.62 8.12 12.23
C LEU A 196 4.44 6.84 12.04
N ALA A 197 5.31 6.50 12.97
CA ALA A 197 6.23 5.38 12.85
C ALA A 197 5.83 4.17 13.69
N PHE A 198 5.94 3.00 13.07
CA PHE A 198 5.59 1.70 13.64
C PHE A 198 6.75 0.74 13.50
N GLY A 199 7.16 0.14 14.60
CA GLY A 199 8.24 -0.84 14.62
C GLY A 199 7.86 -2.18 13.99
N SER A 200 8.88 -2.99 13.72
CA SER A 200 8.69 -4.36 13.22
C SER A 200 7.99 -5.25 14.26
N GLU A 201 7.35 -6.32 13.79
CA GLU A 201 6.54 -7.24 14.60
C GLU A 201 7.34 -7.97 15.68
N ARG A 202 8.66 -8.10 15.52
CA ARG A 202 9.51 -8.85 16.46
C ARG A 202 10.42 -7.99 17.32
N SER A 203 10.95 -6.92 16.71
CA SER A 203 12.02 -6.11 17.34
C SER A 203 11.55 -4.72 17.77
N GLY A 204 10.28 -4.36 17.45
CA GLY A 204 9.81 -3.00 17.67
C GLY A 204 10.54 -1.99 16.76
N LEU A 205 10.69 -0.77 17.26
CA LEU A 205 11.44 0.30 16.60
C LEU A 205 12.94 0.03 16.61
N SER A 206 13.64 0.37 15.54
CA SER A 206 15.09 0.42 15.54
C SER A 206 15.60 1.52 16.46
N ALA A 207 16.83 1.36 16.99
CA ALA A 207 17.44 2.36 17.85
C ALA A 207 17.55 3.72 17.18
N ASP A 208 17.89 3.75 15.88
CA ASP A 208 18.03 4.97 15.09
C ASP A 208 16.70 5.70 14.95
N LEU A 209 15.61 4.97 14.67
CA LEU A 209 14.29 5.57 14.52
C LEU A 209 13.74 6.05 15.87
N ARG A 210 13.92 5.23 16.93
CA ARG A 210 13.52 5.59 18.30
C ARG A 210 14.25 6.86 18.79
N ALA A 211 15.54 6.96 18.52
CA ALA A 211 16.34 8.14 18.91
C ALA A 211 15.94 9.42 18.15
N ARG A 212 15.35 9.28 16.96
CA ARG A 212 14.89 10.39 16.13
C ARG A 212 13.47 10.83 16.43
N ALA A 213 12.69 10.02 17.16
CA ALA A 213 11.29 10.32 17.47
C ALA A 213 11.19 11.57 18.35
N ASP A 214 10.33 12.50 17.96
CA ASP A 214 9.96 13.67 18.76
C ASP A 214 9.04 13.26 19.91
N HIS A 215 8.19 12.25 19.68
CA HIS A 215 7.26 11.71 20.66
C HIS A 215 7.19 10.18 20.57
N LEU A 216 7.22 9.52 21.72
CA LEU A 216 6.87 8.10 21.84
C LEU A 216 5.45 7.99 22.37
N LEU A 217 4.61 7.27 21.64
CA LEU A 217 3.21 7.07 21.98
C LEU A 217 2.88 5.60 22.14
N SER A 218 2.00 5.27 23.08
CA SER A 218 1.51 3.91 23.27
C SER A 218 0.03 3.79 22.96
N LEU A 219 -0.34 2.66 22.39
CA LEU A 219 -1.75 2.27 22.27
C LEU A 219 -2.18 1.59 23.58
N PRO A 220 -3.35 1.96 24.14
CA PRO A 220 -3.81 1.36 25.38
C PRO A 220 -4.03 -0.14 25.21
N MET A 221 -3.42 -0.93 26.10
CA MET A 221 -3.52 -2.38 26.11
C MET A 221 -3.86 -2.90 27.52
N ARG A 222 -4.56 -4.02 27.55
CA ARG A 222 -4.77 -4.75 28.80
C ARG A 222 -3.41 -5.22 29.36
N PRO A 223 -3.17 -5.17 30.67
CA PRO A 223 -1.98 -5.77 31.29
C PRO A 223 -1.74 -7.21 30.79
N GLN A 224 -0.49 -7.58 30.57
CA GLN A 224 -0.05 -8.88 30.06
C GLN A 224 -0.26 -9.12 28.54
N VAL A 225 -0.81 -8.17 27.81
CA VAL A 225 -0.79 -8.17 26.32
C VAL A 225 0.41 -7.34 25.89
N SER A 226 1.29 -7.91 25.06
CA SER A 226 2.58 -7.29 24.71
C SER A 226 2.51 -6.40 23.47
N SER A 227 1.59 -6.65 22.54
CA SER A 227 1.48 -5.89 21.29
C SER A 227 0.18 -6.20 20.55
N TYR A 228 -0.24 -5.28 19.68
CA TYR A 228 -1.20 -5.51 18.62
C TYR A 228 -0.49 -5.92 17.32
N ASN A 229 -1.24 -6.49 16.38
CA ASN A 229 -0.75 -6.66 15.01
C ASN A 229 -0.39 -5.30 14.39
N LEU A 230 0.65 -5.26 13.55
CA LEU A 230 1.15 -4.03 12.93
C LEU A 230 0.05 -3.25 12.19
N ALA A 231 -0.71 -3.91 11.32
CA ALA A 231 -1.78 -3.24 10.58
C ALA A 231 -2.91 -2.75 11.51
N THR A 232 -3.20 -3.47 12.58
CA THR A 232 -4.18 -3.05 13.59
C THR A 232 -3.70 -1.80 14.34
N SER A 233 -2.41 -1.75 14.72
CA SER A 233 -1.82 -0.56 15.35
C SER A 233 -1.92 0.67 14.45
N VAL A 234 -1.59 0.50 13.17
CA VAL A 234 -1.72 1.58 12.16
C VAL A 234 -3.18 2.02 12.03
N ALA A 235 -4.13 1.07 11.96
CA ALA A 235 -5.56 1.40 11.84
C ALA A 235 -6.05 2.21 13.03
N MET A 236 -5.71 1.82 14.27
CA MET A 236 -6.10 2.55 15.48
C MET A 236 -5.50 3.95 15.51
N THR A 237 -4.23 4.11 15.11
CA THR A 237 -3.57 5.41 15.10
C THR A 237 -4.13 6.34 14.02
N LEU A 238 -4.38 5.83 12.81
CA LEU A 238 -5.00 6.63 11.74
C LEU A 238 -6.46 6.98 12.07
N TYR A 239 -7.19 6.06 12.71
CA TYR A 239 -8.53 6.36 13.20
C TYR A 239 -8.50 7.45 14.27
N HIS A 240 -7.55 7.39 15.23
CA HIS A 240 -7.39 8.43 16.23
C HIS A 240 -7.11 9.80 15.59
N TRP A 241 -6.19 9.86 14.62
CA TRP A 241 -5.94 11.07 13.86
C TRP A 241 -7.19 11.60 13.15
N SER A 242 -8.00 10.74 12.53
CA SER A 242 -9.20 11.15 11.78
C SER A 242 -10.31 11.73 12.63
N LEU A 243 -10.35 11.46 13.95
CA LEU A 243 -11.34 12.03 14.87
C LEU A 243 -11.22 13.55 15.04
N ASP A 244 -10.06 14.12 14.76
CA ASP A 244 -9.79 15.55 14.84
C ASP A 244 -10.02 16.30 13.51
N GLY A 245 -10.66 15.68 12.54
CA GLY A 245 -11.05 16.30 11.26
C GLY A 245 -10.21 15.87 10.05
N GLY A 246 -9.45 14.79 10.16
CA GLY A 246 -8.52 14.31 9.13
C GLY A 246 -9.12 13.58 7.93
N VAL A 247 -10.43 13.36 7.82
CA VAL A 247 -11.10 12.74 6.64
C VAL A 247 -12.45 13.39 6.41
#